data_e9812e4c00ef6aa4ec983b2295184c6c
#
_entry.id   e9812e4c00ef6aa4ec983b2295184c6c
#
_cell.length_a   1.000
_cell.length_b   1.000
_cell.length_c   1.000
_cell.angle_alpha   90.00
_cell.angle_beta   90.00
_cell.angle_gamma   90.00
#
_symmetry.space_group_name_H-M   'P 1'
#
loop_
_entity.id
_entity.type
_entity.pdbx_description
1 polymer ?
#
loop_
_entity_poly.entity_id
_entity_poly.type
_entity_poly.pdbx_seq_one_letter_code
_entity_poly.pdbx_strand_id
1 'polypeptide(L)'
;MILIGLNDAQKKAVLTTEGPLLIVAGAGAGKTKTVVHRIAHIVSTGVSASQILAVTFTNKAAKEMRERAIALLKETANTSDRSIPFISTFHSLGVFLLRRFGAYNGSVKRFTILDDGDTTALIKEALQSMGLDPKTNDPRALKSIISKCANALQTPEQLMSESNPTYRLAGRVWLAYTKGKESQHALDFDDLLLQSIDLLEKNDEARAWCHDTWRYIHIDEYQDTNEVQYRIAKALAGKRKNLCVVGDSDQSIYSWRGANIKNILEFEQDYPEAVVVLLEENYRSTKTVISAANEVIKQNIHRTPKNLFTNKHEGDPISLYGGYDEADEARFIVERCVERIDSGVRPEDIAVLFRAN
;
A
#
# COMPACT_ATOMS: atom_id res chain seq x y z
N MET A 1 -21.27 -0.20 21.73
CA MET A 1 -20.41 -1.40 21.47
C MET A 1 -19.26 -1.07 20.52
N ILE A 2 -19.50 -0.48 19.35
CA ILE A 2 -18.47 -0.17 18.32
C ILE A 2 -17.32 0.75 18.80
N LEU A 3 -17.56 1.66 19.75
CA LEU A 3 -16.55 2.60 20.23
C LEU A 3 -15.79 2.12 21.48
N ILE A 4 -16.13 0.94 22.01
CA ILE A 4 -15.47 0.39 23.21
C ILE A 4 -14.01 0.05 22.90
N GLY A 5 -13.11 0.44 23.81
CA GLY A 5 -11.68 0.18 23.70
C GLY A 5 -10.94 1.05 22.66
N LEU A 6 -11.59 2.12 22.19
CA LEU A 6 -10.95 3.17 21.38
C LEU A 6 -10.63 4.37 22.27
N ASN A 7 -9.48 5.00 22.05
CA ASN A 7 -9.17 6.31 22.61
C ASN A 7 -9.92 7.44 21.87
N ASP A 8 -9.84 8.66 22.36
CA ASP A 8 -10.66 9.76 21.83
C ASP A 8 -10.26 10.15 20.39
N ALA A 9 -8.97 10.08 20.02
CA ALA A 9 -8.53 10.30 18.65
C ALA A 9 -9.08 9.23 17.70
N GLN A 10 -9.01 7.96 18.10
CA GLN A 10 -9.59 6.85 17.34
C GLN A 10 -11.11 6.99 17.21
N LYS A 11 -11.82 7.37 18.29
CA LYS A 11 -13.26 7.65 18.23
C LYS A 11 -13.58 8.79 17.26
N LYS A 12 -12.81 9.90 17.30
CA LYS A 12 -12.97 11.00 16.35
C LYS A 12 -12.84 10.50 14.90
N ALA A 13 -11.82 9.71 14.59
CA ALA A 13 -11.64 9.14 13.26
C ALA A 13 -12.78 8.19 12.85
N VAL A 14 -13.31 7.39 13.78
CA VAL A 14 -14.43 6.48 13.53
C VAL A 14 -15.71 7.24 13.25
N LEU A 15 -16.00 8.30 14.00
CA LEU A 15 -17.23 9.09 13.91
C LEU A 15 -17.26 10.09 12.74
N THR A 16 -16.11 10.46 12.20
CA THR A 16 -16.02 11.35 11.02
C THR A 16 -16.33 10.54 9.76
N THR A 17 -17.61 10.35 9.42
CA THR A 17 -18.02 9.45 8.32
C THR A 17 -18.01 10.11 6.95
N GLU A 18 -18.35 11.38 6.83
CA GLU A 18 -18.50 12.08 5.57
C GLU A 18 -17.26 12.96 5.25
N GLY A 19 -17.00 13.11 3.96
CA GLY A 19 -15.90 13.91 3.43
C GLY A 19 -14.53 13.25 3.55
N PRO A 20 -13.46 13.96 3.11
CA PRO A 20 -12.11 13.44 3.15
C PRO A 20 -11.56 13.42 4.58
N LEU A 21 -10.93 12.32 4.94
CA LEU A 21 -10.34 12.10 6.26
C LEU A 21 -8.91 11.58 6.10
N LEU A 22 -7.96 12.26 6.69
CA LEU A 22 -6.58 11.80 6.84
C LEU A 22 -6.34 11.33 8.28
N ILE A 23 -6.01 10.07 8.45
CA ILE A 23 -5.56 9.51 9.74
C ILE A 23 -4.04 9.35 9.68
N VAL A 24 -3.32 10.25 10.33
CA VAL A 24 -1.89 10.14 10.52
C VAL A 24 -1.63 9.30 11.76
N ALA A 25 -1.16 8.07 11.57
CA ALA A 25 -1.14 7.09 12.65
C ALA A 25 0.25 6.47 12.80
N GLY A 26 0.91 6.78 13.90
CA GLY A 26 2.21 6.22 14.22
C GLY A 26 2.24 4.69 14.29
N ALA A 27 3.44 4.14 14.32
CA ALA A 27 3.62 2.70 14.50
C ALA A 27 2.90 2.22 15.78
N GLY A 28 2.15 1.11 15.67
CA GLY A 28 1.45 0.54 16.82
C GLY A 28 0.29 1.37 17.38
N ALA A 29 -0.17 2.43 16.69
CA ALA A 29 -1.27 3.30 17.15
C ALA A 29 -2.68 2.74 16.82
N GLY A 30 -2.77 1.53 16.29
CA GLY A 30 -4.04 0.88 16.01
C GLY A 30 -4.70 1.34 14.70
N LYS A 31 -3.92 1.68 13.66
CA LYS A 31 -4.40 2.03 12.31
C LYS A 31 -5.54 1.14 11.84
N THR A 32 -5.24 -0.15 11.63
CA THR A 32 -6.19 -1.13 11.10
C THR A 32 -7.41 -1.31 12.03
N LYS A 33 -7.22 -1.27 13.36
CA LYS A 33 -8.32 -1.30 14.34
C LYS A 33 -9.28 -0.12 14.10
N THR A 34 -8.74 1.08 13.95
CA THR A 34 -9.54 2.30 13.73
C THR A 34 -10.33 2.20 12.42
N VAL A 35 -9.71 1.74 11.32
CA VAL A 35 -10.40 1.54 10.03
C VAL A 35 -11.53 0.51 10.15
N VAL A 36 -11.29 -0.63 10.79
CA VAL A 36 -12.30 -1.68 11.00
C VAL A 36 -13.48 -1.17 11.82
N HIS A 37 -13.22 -0.44 12.90
CA HIS A 37 -14.28 0.16 13.72
C HIS A 37 -15.04 1.25 12.96
N ARG A 38 -14.37 2.03 12.09
CA ARG A 38 -15.01 3.00 11.22
C ARG A 38 -15.94 2.32 10.22
N ILE A 39 -15.50 1.24 9.55
CA ILE A 39 -16.34 0.44 8.66
C ILE A 39 -17.58 -0.06 9.40
N ALA A 40 -17.41 -0.63 10.59
CA ALA A 40 -18.53 -1.11 11.39
C ALA A 40 -19.48 0.04 11.82
N HIS A 41 -18.93 1.21 12.14
CA HIS A 41 -19.74 2.38 12.48
C HIS A 41 -20.58 2.86 11.29
N ILE A 42 -19.98 3.00 10.10
CA ILE A 42 -20.70 3.38 8.88
C ILE A 42 -21.85 2.40 8.60
N VAL A 43 -21.61 1.09 8.74
CA VAL A 43 -22.68 0.08 8.57
C VAL A 43 -23.78 0.25 9.62
N SER A 44 -23.42 0.57 10.88
CA SER A 44 -24.40 0.78 11.96
C SER A 44 -25.31 2.01 11.74
N THR A 45 -24.92 2.95 10.87
CA THR A 45 -25.77 4.09 10.47
C THR A 45 -26.76 3.75 9.33
N GLY A 46 -26.83 2.48 8.91
CA GLY A 46 -27.75 2.01 7.88
C GLY A 46 -27.15 1.92 6.46
N VAL A 47 -25.84 2.14 6.31
CA VAL A 47 -25.14 1.96 5.03
C VAL A 47 -24.88 0.46 4.82
N SER A 48 -25.21 -0.06 3.64
CA SER A 48 -24.87 -1.46 3.32
C SER A 48 -23.35 -1.64 3.27
N ALA A 49 -22.86 -2.73 3.84
CA ALA A 49 -21.43 -3.04 3.84
C ALA A 49 -20.86 -3.19 2.40
N SER A 50 -21.69 -3.57 1.43
CA SER A 50 -21.31 -3.63 0.00
C SER A 50 -20.96 -2.25 -0.60
N GLN A 51 -21.37 -1.15 0.05
CA GLN A 51 -21.06 0.22 -0.38
C GLN A 51 -19.71 0.72 0.16
N ILE A 52 -18.96 -0.14 0.81
CA ILE A 52 -17.66 0.19 1.40
C ILE A 52 -16.54 -0.54 0.66
N LEU A 53 -15.59 0.22 0.18
CA LEU A 53 -14.32 -0.24 -0.37
C LEU A 53 -13.20 0.03 0.62
N ALA A 54 -12.36 -0.96 0.90
CA ALA A 54 -11.11 -0.77 1.62
C ALA A 54 -9.94 -1.38 0.84
N VAL A 55 -8.86 -0.62 0.70
CA VAL A 55 -7.68 -1.05 -0.06
C VAL A 55 -6.47 -1.02 0.87
N THR A 56 -5.70 -2.09 0.84
CA THR A 56 -4.45 -2.25 1.60
C THR A 56 -3.28 -2.55 0.68
N PHE A 57 -2.06 -2.52 1.23
CA PHE A 57 -0.85 -2.74 0.44
C PHE A 57 -0.58 -4.24 0.14
N THR A 58 -0.93 -5.16 1.04
CA THR A 58 -0.64 -6.59 0.89
C THR A 58 -1.89 -7.46 1.00
N ASN A 59 -1.86 -8.63 0.33
CA ASN A 59 -2.94 -9.61 0.43
C ASN A 59 -3.14 -10.11 1.88
N LYS A 60 -2.06 -10.21 2.66
CA LYS A 60 -2.13 -10.58 4.08
C LYS A 60 -2.89 -9.53 4.88
N ALA A 61 -2.56 -8.25 4.70
CA ALA A 61 -3.26 -7.15 5.38
C ALA A 61 -4.74 -7.07 4.95
N ALA A 62 -5.04 -7.25 3.66
CA ALA A 62 -6.41 -7.28 3.16
C ALA A 62 -7.23 -8.42 3.77
N LYS A 63 -6.64 -9.62 3.88
CA LYS A 63 -7.28 -10.78 4.52
C LYS A 63 -7.55 -10.51 6.00
N GLU A 64 -6.55 -10.03 6.74
CA GLU A 64 -6.66 -9.72 8.16
C GLU A 64 -7.70 -8.63 8.43
N MET A 65 -7.69 -7.54 7.66
CA MET A 65 -8.68 -6.48 7.77
C MET A 65 -10.09 -7.00 7.50
N ARG A 66 -10.27 -7.85 6.49
CA ARG A 66 -11.55 -8.46 6.13
C ARG A 66 -12.09 -9.34 7.25
N GLU A 67 -11.25 -10.22 7.80
CA GLU A 67 -11.64 -11.12 8.90
C GLU A 67 -12.07 -10.32 10.13
N ARG A 68 -11.32 -9.29 10.51
CA ARG A 68 -11.63 -8.40 11.63
C ARG A 68 -12.92 -7.59 11.38
N ALA A 69 -13.11 -7.07 10.17
CA ALA A 69 -14.31 -6.33 9.82
C ALA A 69 -15.56 -7.24 9.88
N ILE A 70 -15.48 -8.44 9.32
CA ILE A 70 -16.59 -9.42 9.36
C ILE A 70 -16.92 -9.83 10.81
N ALA A 71 -15.90 -10.08 11.64
CA ALA A 71 -16.10 -10.44 13.04
C ALA A 71 -16.84 -9.31 13.79
N LEU A 72 -16.37 -8.08 13.67
CA LEU A 72 -16.97 -6.93 14.33
C LEU A 72 -18.39 -6.63 13.80
N LEU A 73 -18.62 -6.76 12.51
CA LEU A 73 -19.96 -6.61 11.92
C LEU A 73 -20.96 -7.65 12.45
N LYS A 74 -20.53 -8.91 12.60
CA LYS A 74 -21.39 -9.97 13.20
C LYS A 74 -21.79 -9.66 14.64
N GLU A 75 -20.91 -9.02 15.41
CA GLU A 75 -21.17 -8.67 16.81
C GLU A 75 -22.05 -7.41 16.96
N THR A 76 -21.98 -6.51 15.97
CA THR A 76 -22.56 -5.17 16.12
C THR A 76 -23.74 -4.88 15.20
N ALA A 77 -23.84 -5.57 14.08
CA ALA A 77 -24.89 -5.34 13.09
C ALA A 77 -26.16 -6.15 13.42
N ASN A 78 -27.18 -5.45 13.88
CA ASN A 78 -28.54 -5.99 14.02
C ASN A 78 -29.30 -5.98 12.68
N THR A 79 -28.57 -6.10 11.54
CA THR A 79 -29.13 -5.94 10.21
C THR A 79 -29.33 -7.32 9.56
N SER A 80 -30.44 -7.46 8.82
CA SER A 80 -30.68 -8.60 7.91
C SER A 80 -29.72 -8.59 6.70
N ASP A 81 -28.99 -7.52 6.50
CA ASP A 81 -27.99 -7.38 5.44
C ASP A 81 -26.74 -8.21 5.78
N ARG A 82 -26.54 -9.29 5.00
CA ARG A 82 -25.37 -10.16 5.07
C ARG A 82 -24.24 -9.72 4.14
N SER A 83 -24.32 -8.53 3.55
CA SER A 83 -23.27 -8.01 2.68
C SER A 83 -21.97 -7.82 3.45
N ILE A 84 -20.87 -7.91 2.74
CA ILE A 84 -19.52 -7.69 3.28
C ILE A 84 -18.85 -6.55 2.52
N PRO A 85 -17.98 -5.75 3.18
CA PRO A 85 -17.22 -4.72 2.50
C PRO A 85 -16.26 -5.34 1.48
N PHE A 86 -16.02 -4.65 0.37
CA PHE A 86 -15.02 -5.05 -0.60
C PHE A 86 -13.63 -4.63 -0.09
N ILE A 87 -12.88 -5.60 0.43
CA ILE A 87 -11.54 -5.37 0.99
C ILE A 87 -10.51 -6.11 0.15
N SER A 88 -9.54 -5.38 -0.44
CA SER A 88 -8.58 -5.94 -1.38
C SER A 88 -7.26 -5.16 -1.39
N THR A 89 -6.32 -5.56 -2.26
CA THR A 89 -5.18 -4.72 -2.65
C THR A 89 -5.53 -3.93 -3.91
N PHE A 90 -4.74 -2.88 -4.25
CA PHE A 90 -4.91 -2.14 -5.51
C PHE A 90 -4.85 -3.06 -6.74
N HIS A 91 -3.93 -4.01 -6.78
CA HIS A 91 -3.83 -4.97 -7.88
C HIS A 91 -5.05 -5.88 -7.97
N SER A 92 -5.54 -6.40 -6.84
CA SER A 92 -6.76 -7.22 -6.83
C SER A 92 -8.00 -6.43 -7.23
N LEU A 93 -8.09 -5.16 -6.86
CA LEU A 93 -9.11 -4.24 -7.32
C LEU A 93 -9.00 -4.03 -8.83
N GLY A 94 -7.79 -3.82 -9.36
CA GLY A 94 -7.53 -3.72 -10.79
C GLY A 94 -7.99 -4.95 -11.56
N VAL A 95 -7.64 -6.15 -11.10
CA VAL A 95 -8.13 -7.40 -11.70
C VAL A 95 -9.66 -7.45 -11.71
N PHE A 96 -10.31 -7.07 -10.61
CA PHE A 96 -11.76 -7.05 -10.51
C PHE A 96 -12.40 -6.09 -11.54
N LEU A 97 -11.89 -4.86 -11.63
CA LEU A 97 -12.41 -3.85 -12.55
C LEU A 97 -12.21 -4.26 -14.01
N LEU A 98 -11.01 -4.70 -14.37
CA LEU A 98 -10.67 -5.10 -15.74
C LEU A 98 -11.44 -6.35 -16.18
N ARG A 99 -11.68 -7.32 -15.31
CA ARG A 99 -12.51 -8.49 -15.62
C ARG A 99 -13.99 -8.13 -15.78
N ARG A 100 -14.46 -7.13 -15.06
CA ARG A 100 -15.86 -6.68 -15.12
C ARG A 100 -16.15 -5.85 -16.39
N PHE A 101 -15.32 -4.86 -16.66
CA PHE A 101 -15.57 -3.87 -17.72
C PHE A 101 -14.75 -4.10 -18.98
N GLY A 102 -13.63 -4.80 -18.89
CA GLY A 102 -12.56 -4.81 -19.89
C GLY A 102 -11.66 -3.60 -19.71
N ALA A 103 -10.53 -3.57 -20.43
CA ALA A 103 -9.74 -2.37 -20.52
C ALA A 103 -10.39 -1.36 -21.46
N TYR A 104 -10.13 -0.08 -21.25
CA TYR A 104 -10.72 1.01 -22.06
C TYR A 104 -10.42 0.88 -23.56
N ASN A 105 -9.24 0.38 -23.90
CA ASN A 105 -8.78 0.18 -25.27
C ASN A 105 -9.35 -1.07 -25.98
N GLY A 106 -10.37 -1.73 -25.40
CA GLY A 106 -11.00 -2.92 -25.97
C GLY A 106 -10.29 -4.24 -25.66
N SER A 107 -9.32 -4.23 -24.73
CA SER A 107 -8.65 -5.46 -24.28
C SER A 107 -9.64 -6.45 -23.67
N VAL A 108 -9.35 -7.72 -23.85
CA VAL A 108 -10.23 -8.83 -23.48
C VAL A 108 -10.43 -8.87 -21.96
N LYS A 109 -11.67 -9.08 -21.50
CA LYS A 109 -11.98 -9.33 -20.08
C LYS A 109 -11.30 -10.59 -19.51
N ARG A 110 -10.79 -11.45 -20.36
CA ARG A 110 -10.01 -12.64 -20.01
C ARG A 110 -8.57 -12.42 -20.38
N PHE A 111 -7.71 -12.32 -19.39
CA PHE A 111 -6.28 -12.14 -19.53
C PHE A 111 -5.52 -13.01 -18.53
N THR A 112 -4.31 -13.37 -18.90
CA THR A 112 -3.33 -14.01 -18.01
C THR A 112 -2.57 -12.94 -17.25
N ILE A 113 -2.25 -13.18 -15.98
CA ILE A 113 -1.40 -12.29 -15.18
C ILE A 113 0.01 -12.89 -15.19
N LEU A 114 0.95 -12.11 -15.70
CA LEU A 114 2.36 -12.49 -15.73
C LEU A 114 3.00 -12.23 -14.36
N ASP A 115 3.73 -13.20 -13.88
CA ASP A 115 4.55 -13.05 -12.70
C ASP A 115 5.90 -12.37 -13.02
N ASP A 116 6.78 -12.28 -12.02
CA ASP A 116 8.09 -11.66 -12.15
C ASP A 116 9.01 -12.41 -13.11
N GLY A 117 8.92 -13.73 -13.13
CA GLY A 117 9.67 -14.61 -14.00
C GLY A 117 9.22 -14.49 -15.46
N ASP A 118 7.90 -14.57 -15.69
CA ASP A 118 7.28 -14.42 -17.01
C ASP A 118 7.62 -13.07 -17.63
N THR A 119 7.48 -12.00 -16.85
CA THR A 119 7.83 -10.62 -17.26
C THR A 119 9.29 -10.51 -17.69
N THR A 120 10.19 -11.08 -16.89
CA THR A 120 11.64 -11.07 -17.19
C THR A 120 11.94 -11.87 -18.45
N ALA A 121 11.26 -13.02 -18.66
CA ALA A 121 11.40 -13.83 -19.85
C ALA A 121 10.96 -13.08 -21.11
N LEU A 122 9.79 -12.41 -21.08
CA LEU A 122 9.31 -11.61 -22.21
C LEU A 122 10.22 -10.42 -22.53
N ILE A 123 10.81 -9.76 -21.54
CA ILE A 123 11.79 -8.69 -21.78
C ILE A 123 13.05 -9.26 -22.42
N LYS A 124 13.49 -10.47 -22.03
CA LYS A 124 14.60 -11.16 -22.69
C LYS A 124 14.29 -11.48 -24.15
N GLU A 125 13.09 -11.97 -24.45
CA GLU A 125 12.61 -12.20 -25.81
C GLU A 125 12.56 -10.91 -26.63
N ALA A 126 12.08 -9.81 -26.04
CA ALA A 126 12.08 -8.49 -26.67
C ALA A 126 13.48 -8.03 -27.05
N LEU A 127 14.48 -8.20 -26.18
CA LEU A 127 15.88 -7.90 -26.48
C LEU A 127 16.40 -8.76 -27.65
N GLN A 128 16.14 -10.06 -27.62
CA GLN A 128 16.57 -10.99 -28.68
C GLN A 128 15.93 -10.65 -30.02
N SER A 129 14.65 -10.28 -30.05
CA SER A 129 13.96 -9.85 -31.28
C SER A 129 14.56 -8.57 -31.90
N MET A 130 15.22 -7.76 -31.08
CA MET A 130 15.94 -6.54 -31.49
C MET A 130 17.40 -6.81 -31.83
N GLY A 131 17.87 -8.05 -31.82
CA GLY A 131 19.27 -8.42 -32.06
C GLY A 131 20.23 -8.06 -30.94
N LEU A 132 19.70 -7.85 -29.70
CA LEU A 132 20.50 -7.48 -28.54
C LEU A 132 20.74 -8.69 -27.62
N ASP A 133 21.98 -8.80 -27.11
CA ASP A 133 22.34 -9.88 -26.18
C ASP A 133 21.84 -9.56 -24.74
N PRO A 134 20.98 -10.42 -24.16
CA PRO A 134 20.51 -10.25 -22.79
C PRO A 134 21.60 -10.38 -21.70
N LYS A 135 22.79 -10.90 -22.05
CA LYS A 135 23.93 -10.95 -21.11
C LYS A 135 24.57 -9.58 -20.93
N THR A 136 24.58 -8.76 -21.97
CA THR A 136 25.12 -7.40 -21.93
C THR A 136 24.06 -6.36 -21.59
N ASN A 137 22.79 -6.69 -21.79
CA ASN A 137 21.63 -5.82 -21.48
C ASN A 137 20.75 -6.53 -20.48
N ASP A 138 21.03 -6.38 -19.19
CA ASP A 138 20.32 -7.10 -18.13
C ASP A 138 18.79 -6.89 -18.16
N PRO A 139 17.99 -7.95 -18.44
CA PRO A 139 16.54 -7.85 -18.50
C PRO A 139 15.90 -7.36 -17.20
N ARG A 140 16.49 -7.70 -16.04
CA ARG A 140 15.95 -7.29 -14.72
C ARG A 140 16.16 -5.81 -14.49
N ALA A 141 17.33 -5.27 -14.89
CA ALA A 141 17.60 -3.84 -14.80
C ALA A 141 16.64 -3.04 -15.69
N LEU A 142 16.43 -3.48 -16.94
CA LEU A 142 15.50 -2.85 -17.88
C LEU A 142 14.04 -2.94 -17.37
N LYS A 143 13.62 -4.09 -16.86
CA LYS A 143 12.32 -4.24 -16.20
C LYS A 143 12.12 -3.23 -15.07
N SER A 144 13.12 -3.08 -14.21
CA SER A 144 13.05 -2.14 -13.09
C SER A 144 12.88 -0.69 -13.56
N ILE A 145 13.59 -0.30 -14.64
CA ILE A 145 13.44 1.04 -15.24
C ILE A 145 12.05 1.20 -15.84
N ILE A 146 11.58 0.22 -16.63
CA ILE A 146 10.24 0.24 -17.23
C ILE A 146 9.17 0.37 -16.18
N SER A 147 9.19 -0.48 -15.15
CA SER A 147 8.23 -0.47 -14.06
C SER A 147 8.23 0.87 -13.31
N LYS A 148 9.41 1.39 -12.96
CA LYS A 148 9.53 2.70 -12.30
C LYS A 148 8.91 3.81 -13.12
N CYS A 149 9.19 3.86 -14.43
CA CYS A 149 8.67 4.89 -15.32
C CYS A 149 7.17 4.74 -15.57
N ALA A 150 6.69 3.50 -15.73
CA ALA A 150 5.27 3.20 -15.85
C ALA A 150 4.47 3.67 -14.63
N ASN A 151 4.97 3.37 -13.43
CA ASN A 151 4.35 3.81 -12.16
C ASN A 151 4.46 5.33 -11.92
N ALA A 152 5.35 6.04 -12.63
CA ALA A 152 5.42 7.49 -12.71
C ALA A 152 4.60 8.07 -13.88
N LEU A 153 3.79 7.24 -14.55
CA LEU A 153 2.97 7.62 -15.71
C LEU A 153 3.75 8.17 -16.91
N GLN A 154 5.02 7.79 -17.03
CA GLN A 154 5.82 8.07 -18.23
C GLN A 154 5.48 7.08 -19.34
N THR A 155 5.71 7.49 -20.59
CA THR A 155 5.48 6.65 -21.76
C THR A 155 6.79 6.12 -22.35
N PRO A 156 6.75 5.02 -23.15
CA PRO A 156 7.93 4.54 -23.86
C PRO A 156 8.60 5.62 -24.73
N GLU A 157 7.81 6.49 -25.37
CA GLU A 157 8.29 7.58 -26.23
C GLU A 157 9.08 8.62 -25.43
N GLN A 158 8.61 8.95 -24.23
CA GLN A 158 9.33 9.84 -23.30
C GLN A 158 10.68 9.24 -22.92
N LEU A 159 10.73 7.95 -22.60
CA LEU A 159 11.99 7.27 -22.30
C LEU A 159 12.93 7.25 -23.49
N MET A 160 12.41 7.04 -24.70
CA MET A 160 13.24 7.06 -25.92
C MET A 160 13.83 8.45 -26.22
N SER A 161 13.25 9.53 -25.70
CA SER A 161 13.76 10.89 -25.86
C SER A 161 14.79 11.31 -24.79
N GLU A 162 15.00 10.46 -23.77
CA GLU A 162 15.96 10.73 -22.69
C GLU A 162 17.42 10.81 -23.20
N SER A 163 18.24 11.60 -22.53
CA SER A 163 19.68 11.69 -22.83
C SER A 163 20.45 10.41 -22.48
N ASN A 164 19.99 9.68 -21.47
CA ASN A 164 20.62 8.45 -20.98
C ASN A 164 20.35 7.27 -21.95
N PRO A 165 21.41 6.63 -22.52
CA PRO A 165 21.27 5.52 -23.45
C PRO A 165 20.49 4.32 -22.87
N THR A 166 20.62 4.03 -21.58
CA THR A 166 19.92 2.93 -20.91
C THR A 166 18.42 3.18 -20.86
N TYR A 167 18.00 4.41 -20.61
CA TYR A 167 16.58 4.79 -20.63
C TYR A 167 16.00 4.74 -22.04
N ARG A 168 16.76 5.20 -23.06
CA ARG A 168 16.33 5.05 -24.47
C ARG A 168 16.17 3.58 -24.87
N LEU A 169 17.09 2.72 -24.44
CA LEU A 169 16.96 1.28 -24.67
C LEU A 169 15.73 0.72 -23.95
N ALA A 170 15.53 1.08 -22.68
CA ALA A 170 14.36 0.66 -21.90
C ALA A 170 13.04 1.06 -22.59
N GLY A 171 12.94 2.27 -23.17
CA GLY A 171 11.77 2.70 -23.94
C GLY A 171 11.52 1.83 -25.16
N ARG A 172 12.55 1.51 -25.95
CA ARG A 172 12.43 0.61 -27.10
C ARG A 172 12.03 -0.82 -26.71
N VAL A 173 12.64 -1.34 -25.64
CA VAL A 173 12.32 -2.67 -25.10
C VAL A 173 10.88 -2.69 -24.57
N TRP A 174 10.45 -1.63 -23.93
CA TRP A 174 9.08 -1.50 -23.44
C TRP A 174 8.04 -1.66 -24.54
N LEU A 175 8.23 -0.99 -25.70
CA LEU A 175 7.33 -1.15 -26.85
C LEU A 175 7.29 -2.61 -27.36
N ALA A 176 8.45 -3.26 -27.50
CA ALA A 176 8.50 -4.65 -27.94
C ALA A 176 7.87 -5.60 -26.90
N TYR A 177 8.13 -5.37 -25.62
CA TYR A 177 7.56 -6.10 -24.50
C TYR A 177 6.02 -5.96 -24.44
N THR A 178 5.49 -4.75 -24.63
CA THR A 178 4.04 -4.52 -24.69
C THR A 178 3.39 -5.33 -25.82
N LYS A 179 3.98 -5.36 -27.01
CA LYS A 179 3.49 -6.19 -28.11
C LYS A 179 3.50 -7.68 -27.77
N GLY A 180 4.54 -8.15 -27.06
CA GLY A 180 4.62 -9.52 -26.57
C GLY A 180 3.48 -9.86 -25.60
N LYS A 181 3.16 -8.98 -24.68
CA LYS A 181 2.00 -9.13 -23.76
C LYS A 181 0.67 -9.17 -24.52
N GLU A 182 0.48 -8.25 -25.46
CA GLU A 182 -0.75 -8.17 -26.27
C GLU A 182 -1.00 -9.46 -27.06
N SER A 183 0.06 -10.03 -27.69
CA SER A 183 -0.05 -11.27 -28.45
C SER A 183 -0.47 -12.47 -27.60
N GLN A 184 -0.17 -12.45 -26.31
CA GLN A 184 -0.52 -13.50 -25.34
C GLN A 184 -1.79 -13.20 -24.55
N HIS A 185 -2.47 -12.08 -24.82
CA HIS A 185 -3.57 -11.58 -23.98
C HIS A 185 -3.19 -11.55 -22.49
N ALA A 186 -2.00 -11.05 -22.19
CA ALA A 186 -1.42 -11.05 -20.85
C ALA A 186 -1.21 -9.63 -20.33
N LEU A 187 -1.31 -9.47 -19.01
CA LEU A 187 -1.02 -8.24 -18.28
C LEU A 187 0.00 -8.54 -17.18
N ASP A 188 0.93 -7.65 -16.96
CA ASP A 188 1.77 -7.68 -15.76
C ASP A 188 1.13 -6.88 -14.59
N PHE A 189 1.82 -6.82 -13.46
CA PHE A 189 1.32 -6.10 -12.29
C PHE A 189 1.19 -4.58 -12.54
N ASP A 190 2.09 -3.99 -13.31
CA ASP A 190 2.00 -2.55 -13.65
C ASP A 190 0.80 -2.28 -14.55
N ASP A 191 0.54 -3.15 -15.53
CA ASP A 191 -0.63 -3.03 -16.41
C ASP A 191 -1.95 -3.08 -15.64
N LEU A 192 -2.04 -3.91 -14.59
CA LEU A 192 -3.25 -3.98 -13.78
C LEU A 192 -3.62 -2.62 -13.18
N LEU A 193 -2.64 -1.83 -12.78
CA LEU A 193 -2.85 -0.50 -12.24
C LEU A 193 -3.08 0.53 -13.36
N LEU A 194 -2.23 0.54 -14.38
CA LEU A 194 -2.29 1.50 -15.49
C LEU A 194 -3.59 1.38 -16.28
N GLN A 195 -4.01 0.16 -16.61
CA GLN A 195 -5.27 -0.05 -17.31
C GLN A 195 -6.49 0.22 -16.43
N SER A 196 -6.36 0.06 -15.10
CA SER A 196 -7.43 0.42 -14.18
C SER A 196 -7.64 1.92 -14.10
N ILE A 197 -6.57 2.73 -14.04
CA ILE A 197 -6.72 4.18 -14.05
C ILE A 197 -7.24 4.68 -15.40
N ASP A 198 -6.75 4.13 -16.51
CA ASP A 198 -7.24 4.42 -17.85
C ASP A 198 -8.75 4.13 -17.97
N LEU A 199 -9.19 2.97 -17.46
CA LEU A 199 -10.60 2.60 -17.40
C LEU A 199 -11.42 3.62 -16.60
N LEU A 200 -10.97 3.96 -15.40
CA LEU A 200 -11.70 4.90 -14.53
C LEU A 200 -11.74 6.32 -15.07
N GLU A 201 -10.71 6.77 -15.79
CA GLU A 201 -10.65 8.12 -16.35
C GLU A 201 -11.41 8.27 -17.67
N LYS A 202 -11.42 7.22 -18.50
CA LYS A 202 -11.93 7.30 -19.88
C LYS A 202 -13.26 6.59 -20.10
N ASN A 203 -13.69 5.71 -19.19
CA ASN A 203 -14.95 4.97 -19.29
C ASN A 203 -15.95 5.48 -18.23
N ASP A 204 -16.92 6.28 -18.67
CA ASP A 204 -17.94 6.88 -17.80
C ASP A 204 -18.84 5.85 -17.14
N GLU A 205 -19.17 4.74 -17.82
CA GLU A 205 -19.99 3.65 -17.26
C GLU A 205 -19.27 2.96 -16.09
N ALA A 206 -18.00 2.59 -16.28
CA ALA A 206 -17.20 1.97 -15.24
C ALA A 206 -17.02 2.89 -14.03
N ARG A 207 -16.74 4.19 -14.27
CA ARG A 207 -16.61 5.19 -13.23
C ARG A 207 -17.90 5.42 -12.47
N ALA A 208 -19.03 5.57 -13.19
CA ALA A 208 -20.34 5.75 -12.57
C ALA A 208 -20.70 4.53 -11.71
N TRP A 209 -20.49 3.31 -12.23
CA TRP A 209 -20.72 2.09 -11.48
C TRP A 209 -19.90 2.04 -10.19
N CYS A 210 -18.61 2.43 -10.21
CA CYS A 210 -17.78 2.49 -9.01
C CYS A 210 -18.33 3.49 -8.00
N HIS A 211 -18.74 4.68 -8.45
CA HIS A 211 -19.29 5.72 -7.56
C HIS A 211 -20.64 5.33 -6.95
N ASP A 212 -21.46 4.56 -7.68
CA ASP A 212 -22.76 4.09 -7.18
C ASP A 212 -22.60 2.90 -6.24
N THR A 213 -21.62 2.03 -6.55
CA THR A 213 -21.33 0.84 -5.73
C THR A 213 -20.58 1.20 -4.45
N TRP A 214 -19.51 1.99 -4.53
CA TRP A 214 -18.67 2.32 -3.39
C TRP A 214 -18.82 3.78 -2.98
N ARG A 215 -19.58 3.98 -1.91
CA ARG A 215 -19.83 5.32 -1.37
C ARG A 215 -18.77 5.77 -0.36
N TYR A 216 -18.08 4.82 0.26
CA TYR A 216 -17.05 5.05 1.27
C TYR A 216 -15.79 4.29 0.90
N ILE A 217 -14.69 5.00 0.79
CA ILE A 217 -13.41 4.45 0.36
C ILE A 217 -12.40 4.63 1.48
N HIS A 218 -11.70 3.54 1.80
CA HIS A 218 -10.65 3.51 2.82
C HIS A 218 -9.37 3.02 2.17
N ILE A 219 -8.24 3.70 2.40
CA ILE A 219 -6.93 3.27 1.91
C ILE A 219 -5.96 3.25 3.08
N ASP A 220 -5.44 2.07 3.37
CA ASP A 220 -4.41 1.85 4.39
C ASP A 220 -3.00 1.95 3.78
N GLU A 221 -2.01 2.29 4.61
CA GLU A 221 -0.60 2.52 4.24
C GLU A 221 -0.44 3.50 3.06
N TYR A 222 -1.17 4.63 3.13
CA TYR A 222 -1.26 5.60 2.05
C TYR A 222 0.10 6.24 1.68
N GLN A 223 1.06 6.30 2.62
CA GLN A 223 2.42 6.78 2.37
C GLN A 223 3.21 5.90 1.38
N ASP A 224 2.79 4.66 1.17
CA ASP A 224 3.46 3.71 0.27
C ASP A 224 2.81 3.66 -1.12
N THR A 225 1.81 4.51 -1.39
CA THR A 225 1.16 4.60 -2.71
C THR A 225 2.06 5.29 -3.73
N ASN A 226 2.02 4.77 -4.96
CA ASN A 226 2.62 5.42 -6.13
C ASN A 226 1.62 6.36 -6.82
N GLU A 227 2.08 7.07 -7.86
CA GLU A 227 1.26 8.03 -8.60
C GLU A 227 0.01 7.40 -9.22
N VAL A 228 0.11 6.20 -9.78
CA VAL A 228 -1.03 5.48 -10.38
C VAL A 228 -2.08 5.14 -9.32
N GLN A 229 -1.67 4.62 -8.18
CA GLN A 229 -2.55 4.26 -7.07
C GLN A 229 -3.24 5.49 -6.46
N TYR A 230 -2.51 6.60 -6.34
CA TYR A 230 -3.07 7.88 -5.94
C TYR A 230 -4.18 8.34 -6.90
N ARG A 231 -3.94 8.30 -8.22
CA ARG A 231 -4.96 8.66 -9.21
C ARG A 231 -6.17 7.72 -9.19
N ILE A 232 -5.97 6.41 -9.01
CA ILE A 232 -7.06 5.45 -8.83
C ILE A 232 -7.91 5.85 -7.62
N ALA A 233 -7.28 6.14 -6.47
CA ALA A 233 -7.98 6.57 -5.26
C ALA A 233 -8.82 7.84 -5.50
N LYS A 234 -8.24 8.84 -6.17
CA LYS A 234 -8.90 10.10 -6.51
C LYS A 234 -10.07 9.90 -7.48
N ALA A 235 -9.90 9.05 -8.50
CA ALA A 235 -10.95 8.71 -9.44
C ALA A 235 -12.14 8.00 -8.77
N LEU A 236 -11.86 7.08 -7.83
CA LEU A 236 -12.88 6.37 -7.06
C LEU A 236 -13.62 7.28 -6.08
N ALA A 237 -12.93 8.21 -5.41
CA ALA A 237 -13.54 9.15 -4.46
C ALA A 237 -14.58 10.06 -5.14
N GLY A 238 -14.33 10.46 -6.37
CA GLY A 238 -15.24 11.26 -7.18
C GLY A 238 -15.72 12.53 -6.48
N LYS A 239 -16.94 12.95 -6.80
CA LYS A 239 -17.54 14.18 -6.24
C LYS A 239 -17.93 14.06 -4.75
N ARG A 240 -18.17 12.85 -4.25
CA ARG A 240 -18.55 12.63 -2.83
C ARG A 240 -17.40 12.85 -1.88
N LYS A 241 -16.17 12.58 -2.34
CA LYS A 241 -14.94 12.73 -1.56
C LYS A 241 -14.95 11.98 -0.22
N ASN A 242 -15.77 10.95 -0.06
CA ASN A 242 -15.78 10.10 1.13
C ASN A 242 -14.57 9.16 1.10
N LEU A 243 -13.39 9.75 1.18
CA LEU A 243 -12.09 9.12 1.11
C LEU A 243 -11.38 9.22 2.47
N CYS A 244 -11.25 8.09 3.14
CA CYS A 244 -10.46 7.96 4.34
C CYS A 244 -9.11 7.34 4.00
N VAL A 245 -8.05 8.08 4.16
CA VAL A 245 -6.68 7.57 4.00
C VAL A 245 -5.99 7.45 5.35
N VAL A 246 -5.25 6.36 5.53
CA VAL A 246 -4.52 6.07 6.77
C VAL A 246 -3.08 5.81 6.44
N GLY A 247 -2.18 6.44 7.14
CA GLY A 247 -0.76 6.24 6.87
C GLY A 247 0.15 6.94 7.87
N ASP A 248 1.43 6.79 7.63
CA ASP A 248 2.49 7.39 8.41
C ASP A 248 3.67 7.77 7.51
N SER A 249 3.88 9.05 7.28
CA SER A 249 5.02 9.53 6.50
C SER A 249 6.37 9.02 7.04
N ASP A 250 6.47 8.80 8.36
CA ASP A 250 7.69 8.28 8.99
C ASP A 250 7.95 6.80 8.70
N GLN A 251 6.94 6.06 8.18
CA GLN A 251 7.03 4.64 7.81
C GLN A 251 7.16 4.42 6.29
N SER A 252 7.33 5.47 5.49
CA SER A 252 7.52 5.35 4.04
C SER A 252 8.90 4.77 3.73
N ILE A 253 8.96 3.48 3.39
CA ILE A 253 10.19 2.73 3.08
C ILE A 253 10.20 2.12 1.67
N TYR A 254 9.18 2.38 0.85
CA TYR A 254 9.00 1.81 -0.48
C TYR A 254 9.25 2.80 -1.63
N SER A 255 10.01 3.89 -1.39
CA SER A 255 10.40 4.85 -2.46
C SER A 255 11.11 4.16 -3.64
N TRP A 256 11.91 3.13 -3.37
CA TRP A 256 12.56 2.31 -4.39
C TRP A 256 11.59 1.48 -5.24
N ARG A 257 10.36 1.27 -4.78
CA ARG A 257 9.23 0.67 -5.52
C ARG A 257 8.31 1.70 -6.16
N GLY A 258 8.70 2.98 -6.18
CA GLY A 258 7.91 4.05 -6.76
C GLY A 258 6.90 4.70 -5.80
N ALA A 259 6.92 4.36 -4.51
CA ALA A 259 6.09 5.07 -3.53
C ALA A 259 6.42 6.57 -3.51
N ASN A 260 5.39 7.39 -3.47
CA ASN A 260 5.50 8.85 -3.46
C ASN A 260 4.95 9.40 -2.13
N ILE A 261 5.85 9.74 -1.23
CA ILE A 261 5.50 10.30 0.09
C ILE A 261 4.66 11.58 -0.01
N LYS A 262 4.75 12.32 -1.12
CA LYS A 262 3.95 13.53 -1.34
C LYS A 262 2.45 13.23 -1.29
N ASN A 263 2.02 12.04 -1.70
CA ASN A 263 0.61 11.68 -1.69
C ASN A 263 -0.03 11.85 -0.30
N ILE A 264 0.69 11.51 0.78
CA ILE A 264 0.19 11.73 2.14
C ILE A 264 0.47 13.14 2.65
N LEU A 265 1.61 13.74 2.31
CA LEU A 265 1.98 15.07 2.77
C LEU A 265 1.14 16.18 2.13
N GLU A 266 0.73 16.01 0.89
CA GLU A 266 -0.04 16.98 0.10
C GLU A 266 -1.55 16.68 0.12
N PHE A 267 -2.02 15.69 0.90
CA PHE A 267 -3.43 15.32 0.96
C PHE A 267 -4.36 16.49 1.32
N GLU A 268 -3.95 17.36 2.25
CA GLU A 268 -4.71 18.55 2.64
C GLU A 268 -4.72 19.62 1.55
N GLN A 269 -3.76 19.63 0.62
CA GLN A 269 -3.78 20.52 -0.54
C GLN A 269 -4.78 20.03 -1.59
N ASP A 270 -4.88 18.72 -1.79
CA ASP A 270 -5.88 18.11 -2.67
C ASP A 270 -7.30 18.20 -2.11
N TYR A 271 -7.42 18.13 -0.78
CA TYR A 271 -8.67 18.14 -0.05
C TYR A 271 -8.61 19.17 1.09
N PRO A 272 -8.75 20.48 0.80
CA PRO A 272 -8.67 21.53 1.83
C PRO A 272 -9.71 21.40 2.94
N GLU A 273 -10.83 20.71 2.68
CA GLU A 273 -11.87 20.38 3.65
C GLU A 273 -11.58 19.13 4.48
N ALA A 274 -10.43 18.49 4.30
CA ALA A 274 -10.10 17.25 4.98
C ALA A 274 -10.02 17.41 6.49
N VAL A 275 -10.62 16.47 7.20
CA VAL A 275 -10.39 16.32 8.64
C VAL A 275 -9.10 15.54 8.85
N VAL A 276 -8.18 16.09 9.63
CA VAL A 276 -6.94 15.40 10.01
C VAL A 276 -7.05 14.91 11.45
N VAL A 277 -6.71 13.63 11.66
CA VAL A 277 -6.70 13.00 12.98
C VAL A 277 -5.33 12.34 13.21
N LEU A 278 -4.66 12.72 14.30
CA LEU A 278 -3.38 12.15 14.72
C LEU A 278 -3.62 11.01 15.72
N LEU A 279 -3.10 9.82 15.43
CA LEU A 279 -3.08 8.70 16.37
C LEU A 279 -1.65 8.55 16.92
N GLU A 280 -1.43 9.08 18.12
CA GLU A 280 -0.09 9.17 18.73
C GLU A 280 0.12 8.15 19.85
N GLU A 281 -0.95 7.56 20.40
CA GLU A 281 -0.84 6.56 21.45
C GLU A 281 -0.42 5.20 20.87
N ASN A 282 0.75 4.73 21.28
CA ASN A 282 1.28 3.42 20.87
C ASN A 282 0.87 2.34 21.88
N TYR A 283 0.26 1.27 21.36
CA TYR A 283 -0.19 0.11 22.15
C TYR A 283 0.75 -1.12 22.01
N ARG A 284 1.79 -0.99 21.20
CA ARG A 284 2.69 -2.11 20.85
C ARG A 284 3.92 -2.16 21.75
N SER A 285 4.61 -1.04 21.84
CA SER A 285 5.98 -0.96 22.37
C SER A 285 6.04 -0.36 23.78
N THR A 286 7.13 -0.60 24.49
CA THR A 286 7.45 -0.01 25.80
C THR A 286 7.93 1.44 25.65
N LYS A 287 7.99 2.19 26.76
CA LYS A 287 8.43 3.61 26.74
C LYS A 287 9.85 3.78 26.22
N THR A 288 10.77 2.92 26.61
CA THR A 288 12.17 2.95 26.14
C THR A 288 12.25 2.90 24.62
N VAL A 289 11.49 1.98 23.98
CA VAL A 289 11.46 1.86 22.50
C VAL A 289 10.86 3.09 21.86
N ILE A 290 9.75 3.61 22.38
CA ILE A 290 9.07 4.79 21.84
C ILE A 290 9.93 6.04 21.98
N SER A 291 10.61 6.22 23.12
CA SER A 291 11.53 7.34 23.34
C SER A 291 12.67 7.33 22.32
N ALA A 292 13.33 6.18 22.13
CA ALA A 292 14.39 6.03 21.15
C ALA A 292 13.89 6.28 19.72
N ALA A 293 12.72 5.74 19.35
CA ALA A 293 12.13 5.95 18.04
C ALA A 293 11.82 7.44 17.78
N ASN A 294 11.27 8.15 18.77
CA ASN A 294 11.01 9.58 18.67
C ASN A 294 12.30 10.39 18.47
N GLU A 295 13.41 10.03 19.17
CA GLU A 295 14.69 10.74 18.97
C GLU A 295 15.26 10.51 17.56
N VAL A 296 15.20 9.28 17.05
CA VAL A 296 15.67 8.97 15.70
C VAL A 296 14.86 9.73 14.65
N ILE A 297 13.52 9.71 14.77
CA ILE A 297 12.65 10.27 13.74
C ILE A 297 12.65 11.80 13.71
N LYS A 298 13.10 12.50 14.75
CA LYS A 298 13.29 13.95 14.77
C LYS A 298 14.26 14.44 13.68
N GLN A 299 15.14 13.56 13.19
CA GLN A 299 16.07 13.91 12.11
C GLN A 299 15.40 14.01 10.74
N ASN A 300 14.18 13.46 10.58
CA ASN A 300 13.44 13.58 9.32
C ASN A 300 12.87 14.98 9.16
N ILE A 301 13.19 15.61 8.01
CA ILE A 301 12.76 16.99 7.70
C ILE A 301 11.35 16.99 7.09
N HIS A 302 11.06 16.03 6.20
CA HIS A 302 9.79 15.95 5.48
C HIS A 302 8.83 14.98 6.18
N ARG A 303 8.05 15.49 7.15
CA ARG A 303 7.10 14.68 7.91
C ARG A 303 5.93 15.49 8.44
N THR A 304 4.81 14.84 8.69
CA THR A 304 3.75 15.40 9.52
C THR A 304 4.18 15.28 10.98
N PRO A 305 4.32 16.40 11.72
CA PRO A 305 4.76 16.37 13.12
C PRO A 305 3.80 15.56 13.97
N LYS A 306 4.33 14.61 14.72
CA LYS A 306 3.62 13.83 15.74
C LYS A 306 4.60 13.37 16.81
N ASN A 307 4.12 13.09 18.00
CA ASN A 307 4.93 12.61 19.12
C ASN A 307 4.29 11.35 19.70
N LEU A 308 4.90 10.22 19.41
CA LEU A 308 4.38 8.95 19.93
C LEU A 308 4.58 8.85 21.43
N PHE A 309 3.57 8.40 22.14
CA PHE A 309 3.63 8.08 23.54
C PHE A 309 2.98 6.72 23.82
N THR A 310 3.28 6.14 24.97
CA THR A 310 2.66 4.89 25.41
C THR A 310 2.40 4.91 26.90
N ASN A 311 1.30 4.29 27.31
CA ASN A 311 0.94 4.07 28.71
C ASN A 311 1.50 2.74 29.27
N LYS A 312 2.28 2.00 28.47
CA LYS A 312 2.95 0.78 28.92
C LYS A 312 4.10 1.08 29.91
N HIS A 313 4.63 0.02 30.52
CA HIS A 313 5.80 0.10 31.39
C HIS A 313 7.05 0.57 30.63
N GLU A 314 8.11 0.87 31.37
CA GLU A 314 9.37 1.39 30.83
C GLU A 314 10.01 0.42 29.83
N GLY A 315 10.07 -0.85 30.14
CA GLY A 315 10.74 -1.88 29.35
C GLY A 315 12.25 -2.01 29.67
N ASP A 316 12.87 -2.97 29.02
CA ASP A 316 14.32 -3.20 29.15
C ASP A 316 15.11 -2.09 28.46
N PRO A 317 16.33 -1.78 28.92
CA PRO A 317 17.26 -0.89 28.23
C PRO A 317 17.63 -1.42 26.84
N ILE A 318 17.88 -0.49 25.89
CA ILE A 318 18.41 -0.83 24.58
C ILE A 318 19.90 -1.16 24.74
N SER A 319 20.30 -2.35 24.27
CA SER A 319 21.70 -2.76 24.27
C SER A 319 22.34 -2.44 22.92
N LEU A 320 23.58 -1.94 22.96
CA LEU A 320 24.41 -1.71 21.79
C LEU A 320 25.58 -2.67 21.82
N TYR A 321 25.83 -3.37 20.72
CA TYR A 321 27.00 -4.22 20.53
C TYR A 321 27.78 -3.74 19.30
N GLY A 322 29.07 -3.58 19.42
CA GLY A 322 29.98 -3.26 18.33
C GLY A 322 30.84 -4.48 18.03
N GLY A 323 30.49 -5.22 16.97
CA GLY A 323 31.27 -6.36 16.50
C GLY A 323 32.58 -5.94 15.83
N TYR A 324 33.58 -6.83 15.84
CA TYR A 324 34.84 -6.65 15.13
C TYR A 324 34.68 -6.86 13.61
N ASP A 325 33.80 -7.77 13.24
CA ASP A 325 33.43 -8.10 11.86
C ASP A 325 31.99 -8.65 11.82
N GLU A 326 31.49 -8.96 10.62
CA GLU A 326 30.16 -9.52 10.40
C GLU A 326 29.96 -10.90 11.04
N ALA A 327 31.02 -11.70 11.18
CA ALA A 327 30.96 -13.02 11.81
C ALA A 327 30.79 -12.89 13.33
N ASP A 328 31.45 -11.91 13.94
CA ASP A 328 31.35 -11.60 15.37
C ASP A 328 29.95 -11.02 15.68
N GLU A 329 29.43 -10.12 14.84
CA GLU A 329 28.05 -9.62 14.95
C GLU A 329 27.04 -10.76 14.87
N ALA A 330 27.17 -11.64 13.89
CA ALA A 330 26.27 -12.78 13.71
C ALA A 330 26.31 -13.73 14.90
N ARG A 331 27.50 -14.00 15.47
CA ARG A 331 27.67 -14.83 16.65
C ARG A 331 26.93 -14.22 17.85
N PHE A 332 27.12 -12.94 18.11
CA PHE A 332 26.46 -12.25 19.20
C PHE A 332 24.90 -12.34 19.04
N ILE A 333 24.37 -12.13 17.82
CA ILE A 333 22.93 -12.23 17.55
C ILE A 333 22.43 -13.65 17.86
N VAL A 334 23.16 -14.69 17.38
CA VAL A 334 22.78 -16.08 17.63
C VAL A 334 22.77 -16.40 19.12
N GLU A 335 23.81 -15.99 19.86
CA GLU A 335 23.89 -16.20 21.30
C GLU A 335 22.72 -15.55 22.03
N ARG A 336 22.38 -14.31 21.70
CA ARG A 336 21.20 -13.62 22.28
C ARG A 336 19.89 -14.33 21.95
N CYS A 337 19.73 -14.82 20.70
CA CYS A 337 18.55 -15.60 20.32
C CYS A 337 18.43 -16.89 21.13
N VAL A 338 19.54 -17.65 21.26
CA VAL A 338 19.58 -18.90 22.06
C VAL A 338 19.20 -18.62 23.50
N GLU A 339 19.83 -17.63 24.15
CA GLU A 339 19.50 -17.26 25.54
C GLU A 339 18.02 -16.94 25.74
N ARG A 340 17.39 -16.23 24.77
CA ARG A 340 15.95 -15.92 24.84
C ARG A 340 15.11 -17.17 24.67
N ILE A 341 15.46 -18.06 23.75
CA ILE A 341 14.77 -19.34 23.55
C ILE A 341 14.88 -20.22 24.79
N ASP A 342 16.05 -20.34 25.37
CA ASP A 342 16.28 -21.11 26.60
C ASP A 342 15.50 -20.53 27.80
N SER A 343 15.24 -19.22 27.80
CA SER A 343 14.38 -18.55 28.79
C SER A 343 12.88 -18.70 28.53
N GLY A 344 12.49 -19.44 27.46
CA GLY A 344 11.10 -19.76 27.12
C GLY A 344 10.45 -18.84 26.08
N VAL A 345 11.20 -17.94 25.44
CA VAL A 345 10.68 -17.14 24.31
C VAL A 345 10.61 -18.04 23.08
N ARG A 346 9.47 -18.04 22.39
CA ARG A 346 9.31 -18.84 21.17
C ARG A 346 10.14 -18.26 20.03
N PRO A 347 10.80 -19.07 19.19
CA PRO A 347 11.59 -18.58 18.07
C PRO A 347 10.80 -17.66 17.12
N GLU A 348 9.50 -17.90 16.93
CA GLU A 348 8.61 -17.10 16.11
C GLU A 348 8.32 -15.68 16.68
N ASP A 349 8.65 -15.45 17.96
CA ASP A 349 8.52 -14.15 18.63
C ASP A 349 9.84 -13.34 18.59
N ILE A 350 10.89 -13.87 17.94
CA ILE A 350 12.18 -13.22 17.77
C ILE A 350 12.33 -12.78 16.32
N ALA A 351 12.69 -11.52 16.09
CA ALA A 351 12.98 -10.98 14.77
C ALA A 351 14.37 -10.37 14.70
N VAL A 352 15.13 -10.73 13.67
CA VAL A 352 16.40 -10.11 13.32
C VAL A 352 16.20 -9.25 12.08
N LEU A 353 16.48 -7.96 12.19
CA LEU A 353 16.33 -7.00 11.10
C LEU A 353 17.72 -6.58 10.59
N PHE A 354 17.91 -6.59 9.29
CA PHE A 354 19.18 -6.22 8.66
C PHE A 354 18.92 -5.38 7.39
N ARG A 355 19.92 -4.59 7.00
CA ARG A 355 19.76 -3.61 5.91
C ARG A 355 19.90 -4.23 4.52
N ALA A 356 20.87 -5.09 4.33
CA ALA A 356 21.21 -5.73 3.05
C ALA A 356 21.74 -7.15 3.28
N ASN A 357 21.50 -8.02 2.28
CA ASN A 357 22.09 -9.35 2.22
C ASN A 357 23.53 -9.26 1.73
#